data_67984d998bd016ee9c03aa73788f5d6b
#
_entry.id   67984d998bd016ee9c03aa73788f5d6b
#
_cell.length_a   1.000
_cell.length_b   1.000
_cell.length_c   1.000
_cell.angle_alpha   90.00
_cell.angle_beta   90.00
_cell.angle_gamma   90.00
#
_symmetry.space_group_name_H-M   'P 1'
#
loop_
_entity.id
_entity.type
_entity.pdbx_description
1 polymer ?
#
loop_
_entity_poly.entity_id
_entity_poly.type
_entity_poly.pdbx_seq_one_letter_code
_entity_poly.pdbx_strand_id
1 'polypeptide(L)'
;MNNSSKIKEDLKLNRYTDIECHECGELIEGKWDSQVYLGMETGELSKSGIHRWLIYDKHIKCSPSRAQRIVHPRYPTVVDERPQYDWRRDDGPWDDEMRKKFKKLYTDSWVKLQKKYNPNWYAKLT
;
A
#
# COMPACT_ATOMS: atom_id res chain seq x y z
N MET A 1 -19.21 2.18 10.46
CA MET A 1 -18.91 3.17 9.43
C MET A 1 -17.73 4.03 9.84
N ASN A 2 -16.74 4.11 9.00
CA ASN A 2 -15.60 4.97 9.24
C ASN A 2 -16.01 6.42 9.11
N ASN A 3 -15.63 7.23 10.06
CA ASN A 3 -15.88 8.65 9.99
C ASN A 3 -14.58 9.42 10.21
N SER A 4 -14.54 10.63 9.69
CA SER A 4 -13.35 11.42 9.75
C SER A 4 -12.96 11.85 11.17
N SER A 5 -13.92 11.97 12.08
CA SER A 5 -13.66 12.30 13.49
C SER A 5 -12.86 11.20 14.19
N LYS A 6 -13.28 9.94 14.01
CA LYS A 6 -12.57 8.79 14.58
C LYS A 6 -11.16 8.69 14.01
N ILE A 7 -11.03 8.85 12.71
CA ILE A 7 -9.72 8.77 12.03
C ILE A 7 -8.80 9.88 12.52
N LYS A 8 -9.30 11.11 12.66
CA LYS A 8 -8.53 12.23 13.20
C LYS A 8 -8.03 11.97 14.59
N GLU A 9 -8.88 11.40 15.45
CA GLU A 9 -8.50 11.06 16.83
C GLU A 9 -7.45 9.94 16.84
N ASP A 10 -7.64 8.89 16.05
CA ASP A 10 -6.69 7.80 15.94
C ASP A 10 -5.31 8.32 15.47
N LEU A 11 -5.28 9.26 14.54
CA LEU A 11 -4.03 9.88 14.08
C LEU A 11 -3.32 10.63 15.18
N LYS A 12 -4.05 11.39 16.01
CA LYS A 12 -3.47 12.09 17.16
C LYS A 12 -2.83 11.12 18.15
N LEU A 13 -3.44 9.95 18.34
CA LEU A 13 -2.96 8.92 19.25
C LEU A 13 -2.04 7.91 18.57
N ASN A 14 -1.67 8.17 17.32
CA ASN A 14 -0.84 7.28 16.48
C ASN A 14 -1.41 5.86 16.40
N ARG A 15 -2.75 5.76 16.24
CA ARG A 15 -3.46 4.48 16.12
C ARG A 15 -3.99 4.29 14.72
N TYR A 16 -4.18 3.03 14.38
CA TYR A 16 -4.82 2.60 13.14
C TYR A 16 -5.74 1.44 13.48
N THR A 17 -7.03 1.74 13.69
CA THR A 17 -7.99 0.74 14.16
C THR A 17 -9.31 0.85 13.41
N ASP A 18 -9.96 -0.29 13.20
CA ASP A 18 -11.32 -0.39 12.65
C ASP A 18 -11.50 0.29 11.29
N ILE A 19 -10.45 0.27 10.46
CA ILE A 19 -10.53 0.79 9.11
C ILE A 19 -10.84 -0.37 8.16
N GLU A 20 -11.98 -0.26 7.49
CA GLU A 20 -12.40 -1.25 6.50
C GLU A 20 -11.85 -0.90 5.13
N CYS A 21 -11.42 -1.92 4.40
CA CYS A 21 -10.97 -1.76 3.02
C CYS A 21 -12.13 -1.27 2.15
N HIS A 22 -11.93 -0.16 1.47
CA HIS A 22 -12.95 0.43 0.59
C HIS A 22 -13.30 -0.50 -0.59
N GLU A 23 -12.42 -1.42 -0.95
CA GLU A 23 -12.62 -2.34 -2.06
C GLU A 23 -13.29 -3.64 -1.65
N CYS A 24 -12.77 -4.35 -0.66
CA CYS A 24 -13.28 -5.66 -0.28
C CYS A 24 -14.16 -5.68 0.96
N GLY A 25 -14.22 -4.59 1.72
CA GLY A 25 -15.05 -4.47 2.93
C GLY A 25 -14.44 -5.11 4.18
N GLU A 26 -13.37 -5.86 4.05
CA GLU A 26 -12.70 -6.49 5.20
C GLU A 26 -11.86 -5.48 5.95
N LEU A 27 -11.63 -5.71 7.25
CA LEU A 27 -10.77 -4.85 8.04
C LEU A 27 -9.33 -4.87 7.53
N ILE A 28 -8.70 -3.70 7.51
CA ILE A 28 -7.27 -3.60 7.28
C ILE A 28 -6.59 -3.76 8.63
N GLU A 29 -5.78 -4.80 8.78
CA GLU A 29 -5.23 -5.22 10.07
C GLU A 29 -4.26 -4.22 10.69
N GLY A 30 -3.56 -3.43 9.87
CA GLY A 30 -2.63 -2.44 10.37
C GLY A 30 -2.03 -1.59 9.27
N LYS A 31 -1.24 -0.60 9.68
CA LYS A 31 -0.56 0.31 8.75
C LYS A 31 0.31 -0.42 7.73
N TRP A 32 0.84 -1.59 8.10
CA TRP A 32 1.70 -2.40 7.26
C TRP A 32 1.00 -2.94 6.00
N ASP A 33 -0.33 -2.95 5.99
CA ASP A 33 -1.14 -3.40 4.85
C ASP A 33 -2.01 -2.28 4.29
N SER A 34 -1.70 -1.04 4.62
CA SER A 34 -2.45 0.13 4.18
C SER A 34 -1.86 0.71 2.90
N GLN A 35 -2.70 0.84 1.89
CA GLN A 35 -2.33 1.50 0.64
C GLN A 35 -1.92 2.95 0.88
N VAL A 36 -2.60 3.65 1.80
CA VAL A 36 -2.30 5.04 2.12
C VAL A 36 -0.92 5.16 2.75
N TYR A 37 -0.60 4.30 3.72
CA TYR A 37 0.73 4.33 4.35
C TYR A 37 1.83 3.91 3.38
N LEU A 38 1.55 2.99 2.46
CA LEU A 38 2.50 2.69 1.38
C LEU A 38 2.72 3.92 0.50
N GLY A 39 1.65 4.62 0.14
CA GLY A 39 1.74 5.83 -0.67
C GLY A 39 2.55 6.94 0.00
N MET A 40 2.49 7.04 1.31
CA MET A 40 3.34 7.98 2.06
C MET A 40 4.80 7.53 2.05
N GLU A 41 5.04 6.24 2.16
CA GLU A 41 6.40 5.69 2.14
C GLU A 41 7.08 5.90 0.78
N THR A 42 6.32 5.76 -0.31
CA THR A 42 6.83 6.02 -1.66
C THR A 42 7.01 7.51 -1.95
N GLY A 43 6.42 8.38 -1.14
CA GLY A 43 6.41 9.81 -1.36
C GLY A 43 5.30 10.29 -2.29
N GLU A 44 4.43 9.39 -2.76
CA GLU A 44 3.33 9.75 -3.65
C GLU A 44 2.17 10.42 -2.92
N LEU A 45 2.04 10.19 -1.63
CA LEU A 45 1.03 10.83 -0.79
C LEU A 45 1.69 11.67 0.29
N SER A 46 1.19 12.89 0.48
CA SER A 46 1.63 13.76 1.56
C SER A 46 0.96 13.35 2.87
N LYS A 47 1.69 13.50 3.98
CA LYS A 47 1.15 13.30 5.32
C LYS A 47 0.05 14.31 5.64
N SER A 48 0.08 15.47 5.00
CA SER A 48 -0.95 16.50 5.16
C SER A 48 -2.29 15.99 4.61
N GLY A 49 -3.34 16.07 5.42
CA GLY A 49 -4.67 15.63 5.01
C GLY A 49 -4.86 14.12 4.94
N ILE A 50 -3.97 13.35 5.55
CA ILE A 50 -4.01 11.89 5.53
C ILE A 50 -5.38 11.33 5.97
N HIS A 51 -6.07 12.00 6.90
CA HIS A 51 -7.39 11.55 7.37
C HIS A 51 -8.42 11.43 6.25
N ARG A 52 -8.27 12.22 5.19
CA ARG A 52 -9.16 12.16 4.00
C ARG A 52 -8.90 10.90 3.20
N TRP A 53 -7.65 10.48 3.11
CA TRP A 53 -7.27 9.30 2.35
C TRP A 53 -7.63 8.02 3.09
N LEU A 54 -7.50 8.01 4.43
CA LEU A 54 -7.79 6.83 5.25
C LEU A 54 -9.26 6.42 5.21
N ILE A 55 -10.18 7.34 4.93
CA ILE A 55 -11.60 7.03 4.74
C ILE A 55 -11.80 6.04 3.58
N TYR A 56 -10.94 6.15 2.57
CA TYR A 56 -10.99 5.31 1.36
C TYR A 56 -9.83 4.33 1.29
N ASP A 57 -9.21 4.03 2.43
CA ASP A 57 -8.03 3.16 2.45
C ASP A 57 -8.39 1.76 1.96
N LYS A 58 -7.39 1.07 1.45
CA LYS A 58 -7.52 -0.30 0.91
C LYS A 58 -6.35 -1.14 1.38
N HIS A 59 -6.56 -2.46 1.43
CA HIS A 59 -5.42 -3.36 1.47
C HIS A 59 -4.53 -3.07 0.27
N ILE A 60 -3.23 -3.22 0.44
CA ILE A 60 -2.28 -2.99 -0.67
C ILE A 60 -2.65 -3.87 -1.85
N LYS A 61 -2.93 -5.17 -1.61
CA LYS A 61 -3.32 -6.12 -2.67
C LYS A 61 -4.63 -5.77 -3.37
N CYS A 62 -5.49 -4.99 -2.72
CA CYS A 62 -6.76 -4.55 -3.32
C CYS A 62 -6.60 -3.34 -4.26
N SER A 63 -5.37 -2.88 -4.42
CA SER A 63 -4.96 -1.91 -5.44
C SER A 63 -3.96 -2.56 -6.38
N PRO A 64 -4.42 -3.43 -7.29
CA PRO A 64 -3.48 -4.26 -8.06
C PRO A 64 -2.54 -3.47 -8.96
N SER A 65 -2.93 -2.31 -9.44
CA SER A 65 -2.04 -1.47 -10.25
C SER A 65 -0.78 -1.04 -9.49
N ARG A 66 -0.90 -0.86 -8.19
CA ARG A 66 0.23 -0.52 -7.32
C ARG A 66 0.90 -1.76 -6.75
N ALA A 67 0.10 -2.71 -6.27
CA ALA A 67 0.61 -3.92 -5.65
C ALA A 67 1.47 -4.76 -6.60
N GLN A 68 1.19 -4.73 -7.90
CA GLN A 68 1.98 -5.45 -8.90
C GLN A 68 3.45 -5.01 -8.93
N ARG A 69 3.74 -3.80 -8.44
CA ARG A 69 5.09 -3.22 -8.44
C ARG A 69 5.95 -3.73 -7.27
N ILE A 70 5.32 -4.41 -6.30
CA ILE A 70 6.04 -5.00 -5.17
C ILE A 70 6.53 -6.38 -5.58
N VAL A 71 7.84 -6.54 -5.68
CA VAL A 71 8.46 -7.82 -6.06
C VAL A 71 9.41 -8.25 -4.95
N HIS A 72 8.87 -9.11 -4.07
CA HIS A 72 9.59 -9.60 -2.90
C HIS A 72 9.20 -11.05 -2.65
N PRO A 73 10.14 -11.93 -2.20
CA PRO A 73 9.84 -13.35 -1.99
C PRO A 73 8.68 -13.60 -1.01
N ARG A 74 8.42 -12.68 -0.10
CA ARG A 74 7.38 -12.81 0.92
C ARG A 74 6.10 -12.04 0.60
N TYR A 75 6.06 -11.34 -0.53
CA TYR A 75 4.84 -10.68 -0.97
C TYR A 75 4.24 -11.48 -2.13
N PRO A 76 2.94 -11.84 -2.06
CA PRO A 76 2.30 -12.57 -3.16
C PRO A 76 2.34 -11.73 -4.44
N THR A 77 2.66 -12.36 -5.56
CA THR A 77 2.61 -11.69 -6.85
C THR A 77 1.19 -11.26 -7.15
N VAL A 78 1.00 -9.95 -7.30
CA VAL A 78 -0.29 -9.37 -7.68
C VAL A 78 -0.22 -8.94 -9.13
N VAL A 79 -1.28 -9.25 -9.89
CA VAL A 79 -1.36 -8.93 -11.31
C VAL A 79 -2.56 -8.02 -11.53
N ASP A 80 -2.35 -6.93 -12.28
CA ASP A 80 -3.44 -6.10 -12.77
C ASP A 80 -3.64 -6.43 -14.25
N GLU A 81 -4.66 -7.19 -14.55
CA GLU A 81 -4.92 -7.68 -15.92
C GLU A 81 -5.57 -6.66 -16.83
N ARG A 82 -5.95 -5.49 -16.31
CA ARG A 82 -6.49 -4.42 -17.14
C ARG A 82 -5.41 -3.90 -18.06
N PRO A 83 -5.62 -3.91 -19.39
CA PRO A 83 -4.54 -3.60 -20.36
C PRO A 83 -3.82 -2.28 -20.09
N GLN A 84 -4.54 -1.24 -19.69
CA GLN A 84 -3.97 0.08 -19.45
C GLN A 84 -3.12 0.15 -18.18
N TYR A 85 -3.23 -0.83 -17.27
CA TYR A 85 -2.51 -0.85 -15.98
C TYR A 85 -1.55 -2.02 -15.84
N ASP A 86 -1.66 -3.04 -16.70
CA ASP A 86 -0.78 -4.22 -16.65
C ASP A 86 0.62 -3.84 -17.11
N TRP A 87 1.52 -3.70 -16.14
CA TRP A 87 2.88 -3.24 -16.42
C TRP A 87 3.76 -4.28 -17.12
N ARG A 88 3.28 -5.52 -17.23
CA ARG A 88 4.03 -6.58 -17.93
C ARG A 88 3.96 -6.40 -19.46
N ARG A 89 3.02 -5.61 -19.93
CA ARG A 89 2.77 -5.46 -21.37
C ARG A 89 3.83 -4.58 -22.02
N ASP A 90 4.42 -5.09 -23.08
CA ASP A 90 5.42 -4.35 -23.86
C ASP A 90 4.80 -3.25 -24.72
N ASP A 91 3.51 -3.38 -25.04
CA ASP A 91 2.77 -2.38 -25.83
C ASP A 91 2.06 -1.34 -24.96
N GLY A 92 2.28 -1.40 -23.66
CA GLY A 92 1.68 -0.47 -22.71
C GLY A 92 2.55 0.76 -22.47
N PRO A 93 2.14 1.64 -21.54
CA PRO A 93 2.88 2.86 -21.23
C PRO A 93 4.17 2.63 -20.44
N TRP A 94 4.44 1.40 -20.03
CA TRP A 94 5.57 1.05 -19.18
C TRP A 94 6.75 0.56 -20.03
N ASP A 95 7.87 1.27 -19.99
CA ASP A 95 9.13 0.78 -20.54
C ASP A 95 9.97 0.10 -19.44
N ASP A 96 11.09 -0.51 -19.83
CA ASP A 96 11.94 -1.27 -18.91
C ASP A 96 12.51 -0.40 -17.77
N GLU A 97 12.87 0.83 -18.08
CA GLU A 97 13.42 1.74 -17.07
C GLU A 97 12.37 2.14 -16.04
N MET A 98 11.16 2.42 -16.50
CA MET A 98 10.04 2.72 -15.62
C MET A 98 9.71 1.53 -14.72
N ARG A 99 9.63 0.33 -15.30
CA ARG A 99 9.38 -0.87 -14.51
C ARG A 99 10.43 -1.08 -13.43
N LYS A 100 11.70 -0.92 -13.78
CA LYS A 100 12.82 -1.05 -12.85
C LYS A 100 12.73 -0.04 -11.71
N LYS A 101 12.50 1.21 -12.06
CA LYS A 101 12.39 2.31 -11.11
C LYS A 101 11.25 2.09 -10.11
N PHE A 102 10.06 1.76 -10.61
CA PHE A 102 8.89 1.60 -9.76
C PHE A 102 8.92 0.29 -8.96
N LYS A 103 9.49 -0.77 -9.53
CA LYS A 103 9.74 -2.01 -8.79
C LYS A 103 10.60 -1.73 -7.55
N LYS A 104 11.71 -1.02 -7.75
CA LYS A 104 12.61 -0.67 -6.64
C LYS A 104 11.91 0.21 -5.62
N LEU A 105 11.25 1.27 -6.06
CA LEU A 105 10.57 2.21 -5.17
C LEU A 105 9.51 1.51 -4.32
N TYR A 106 8.64 0.74 -4.94
CA TYR A 106 7.54 0.08 -4.24
C TYR A 106 8.01 -1.06 -3.35
N THR A 107 8.98 -1.84 -3.81
CA THR A 107 9.53 -2.94 -3.02
C THR A 107 10.27 -2.41 -1.79
N ASP A 108 11.13 -1.41 -1.96
CA ASP A 108 11.86 -0.81 -0.85
C ASP A 108 10.90 -0.13 0.15
N SER A 109 9.87 0.53 -0.35
CA SER A 109 8.87 1.19 0.49
C SER A 109 8.04 0.17 1.27
N TRP A 110 7.64 -0.93 0.62
CA TRP A 110 6.93 -2.02 1.30
C TRP A 110 7.78 -2.62 2.42
N VAL A 111 9.06 -2.86 2.16
CA VAL A 111 9.99 -3.38 3.18
C VAL A 111 10.07 -2.43 4.37
N LYS A 112 10.23 -1.12 4.12
CA LYS A 112 10.26 -0.11 5.18
C LYS A 112 8.97 -0.13 6.01
N LEU A 113 7.84 -0.25 5.33
CA LEU A 113 6.53 -0.30 5.96
C LEU A 113 6.42 -1.51 6.90
N GLN A 114 6.89 -2.68 6.46
CA GLN A 114 6.91 -3.88 7.29
C GLN A 114 7.81 -3.72 8.51
N LYS A 115 9.00 -3.19 8.33
CA LYS A 115 9.94 -2.96 9.43
C LYS A 115 9.39 -2.01 10.48
N LYS A 116 8.66 -0.97 10.05
CA LYS A 116 8.07 0.01 10.96
C LYS A 116 6.88 -0.52 11.74
N TYR A 117 5.98 -1.22 11.06
CA TYR A 117 4.66 -1.52 11.61
C TYR A 117 4.36 -3.00 11.82
N ASN A 118 5.23 -3.88 11.33
CA ASN A 118 5.09 -5.32 11.48
C ASN A 118 6.45 -5.99 11.72
N PRO A 119 7.25 -5.47 12.66
CA PRO A 119 8.66 -5.88 12.78
C PRO A 119 8.84 -7.33 13.18
N ASN A 120 7.97 -7.85 14.03
CA ASN A 120 8.07 -9.25 14.48
C ASN A 120 7.85 -10.22 13.33
N TRP A 121 6.86 -9.94 12.50
CA TRP A 121 6.61 -10.75 11.31
C TRP A 121 7.79 -10.64 10.35
N TYR A 122 8.27 -9.43 10.09
CA TYR A 122 9.36 -9.22 9.15
C TYR A 122 10.65 -9.91 9.62
N ALA A 123 10.94 -9.88 10.91
CA ALA A 123 12.13 -10.51 11.47
C ALA A 123 12.16 -12.02 11.20
N LYS A 124 11.00 -12.67 11.11
CA LYS A 124 10.90 -14.11 10.83
C LYS A 124 11.18 -14.45 9.36
N LEU A 125 11.25 -13.44 8.49
CA LEU A 125 11.50 -13.64 7.06
C LEU A 125 12.98 -13.77 6.73
N THR A 126 13.84 -13.38 7.64
CA THR A 126 15.30 -13.40 7.45
C THR A 126 15.97 -14.58 8.17
#